data_99fdc138023ee42bde5d0859aec50d93
#
_entry.id   99fdc138023ee42bde5d0859aec50d93
#
_cell.length_a   1.000
_cell.length_b   1.000
_cell.length_c   1.000
_cell.angle_alpha   90.00
_cell.angle_beta   90.00
_cell.angle_gamma   90.00
#
_symmetry.space_group_name_H-M   'P 1'
#
loop_
_entity.id
_entity.type
_entity.pdbx_description
1 polymer ?
#
loop_
_entity_poly.entity_id
_entity_poly.type
_entity_poly.pdbx_seq_one_letter_code
_entity_poly.pdbx_strand_id
1 'polypeptide(L)'
;LAQKYHDWQDRKMIDYYVKYATTLFKKYKGLVKYWLTFYCGDVQCKGEYPTYAHRLWDPHHVELDITEQDLKDLKEGTVDMYTFSYYQSNIVTIHEDDNQVQGNFAAGQKNPYLEYSEWGWSTDPEGLQYYLEVMYDRYHLPMMVVENGLGAVDQISEDGKIHDPYRIDYLRKHIEAMKKAIENGVDLIAYTTWGCIDLVSAGTGQMSKRYGFIYVDRDDHGEGSLARMPKDSFYWYKKVIASNGEDLGD
;
A
#
# COMPACT_ATOMS: atom_id res chain seq x y z
N LEU A 1 23.99 12.47 4.87
CA LEU A 1 22.93 13.49 4.96
C LEU A 1 22.40 13.58 6.40
N ALA A 2 22.04 12.49 7.06
CA ALA A 2 21.54 12.50 8.44
C ALA A 2 22.51 13.18 9.42
N GLN A 3 23.78 12.81 9.41
CA GLN A 3 24.79 13.48 10.26
C GLN A 3 25.00 14.97 9.97
N LYS A 4 24.82 15.40 8.73
CA LYS A 4 25.01 16.80 8.32
C LYS A 4 23.82 17.69 8.67
N TYR A 5 22.61 17.13 8.79
CA TYR A 5 21.37 17.86 8.96
C TYR A 5 20.54 17.42 10.17
N HIS A 6 21.17 16.78 11.16
CA HIS A 6 20.55 16.40 12.45
C HIS A 6 19.28 15.55 12.31
N ASP A 7 19.29 14.62 11.29
CA ASP A 7 18.23 13.65 11.07
C ASP A 7 16.89 14.24 10.56
N TRP A 8 15.85 13.42 10.50
CA TRP A 8 14.50 13.76 10.04
C TRP A 8 13.83 14.90 10.86
N GLN A 9 14.42 15.31 11.96
CA GLN A 9 13.99 16.43 12.77
C GLN A 9 14.32 17.81 12.13
N ASP A 10 15.26 17.86 11.20
CA ASP A 10 15.53 19.10 10.47
C ASP A 10 14.58 19.24 9.27
N ARG A 11 13.77 20.28 9.28
CA ARG A 11 12.81 20.62 8.21
C ARG A 11 13.45 20.61 6.82
N LYS A 12 14.74 20.95 6.72
CA LYS A 12 15.49 20.88 5.46
C LYS A 12 15.60 19.48 4.88
N MET A 13 15.65 18.46 5.72
CA MET A 13 15.64 17.07 5.26
C MET A 13 14.30 16.71 4.62
N ILE A 14 13.19 17.16 5.20
CA ILE A 14 11.86 17.01 4.63
C ILE A 14 11.79 17.73 3.27
N ASP A 15 12.28 18.97 3.20
CA ASP A 15 12.30 19.76 1.96
C ASP A 15 13.18 19.10 0.87
N TYR A 16 14.33 18.54 1.23
CA TYR A 16 15.18 17.77 0.31
C TYR A 16 14.52 16.47 -0.14
N TYR A 17 13.89 15.74 0.77
CA TYR A 17 13.16 14.53 0.43
C TYR A 17 11.96 14.83 -0.48
N VAL A 18 11.17 15.84 -0.15
CA VAL A 18 10.03 16.29 -0.98
C VAL A 18 10.52 16.75 -2.35
N LYS A 19 11.61 17.50 -2.42
CA LYS A 19 12.21 17.94 -3.68
C LYS A 19 12.73 16.76 -4.50
N TYR A 20 13.40 15.83 -3.88
CA TYR A 20 13.88 14.59 -4.49
C TYR A 20 12.71 13.74 -5.02
N ALA A 21 11.76 13.41 -4.15
CA ALA A 21 10.59 12.63 -4.50
C ALA A 21 9.75 13.33 -5.58
N THR A 22 9.48 14.64 -5.46
CA THR A 22 8.74 15.41 -6.45
C THR A 22 9.46 15.46 -7.80
N THR A 23 10.78 15.56 -7.81
CA THR A 23 11.57 15.57 -9.04
C THR A 23 11.50 14.21 -9.72
N LEU A 24 11.63 13.12 -8.95
CA LEU A 24 11.47 11.76 -9.45
C LEU A 24 10.06 11.54 -10.01
N PHE A 25 9.02 11.85 -9.25
CA PHE A 25 7.63 11.66 -9.67
C PHE A 25 7.24 12.50 -10.90
N LYS A 26 7.69 13.75 -11.00
CA LYS A 26 7.40 14.60 -12.17
C LYS A 26 8.14 14.15 -13.42
N LYS A 27 9.39 13.71 -13.29
CA LYS A 27 10.28 13.42 -14.41
C LYS A 27 10.06 12.02 -14.99
N TYR A 28 9.54 11.10 -14.17
CA TYR A 28 9.31 9.70 -14.52
C TYR A 28 7.83 9.32 -14.59
N LYS A 29 6.95 10.31 -14.66
CA LYS A 29 5.51 10.10 -14.84
C LYS A 29 5.27 9.21 -16.06
N GLY A 30 4.79 7.98 -15.83
CA GLY A 30 4.45 7.01 -16.87
C GLY A 30 5.46 5.90 -17.15
N LEU A 31 6.73 6.02 -16.67
CA LEU A 31 7.76 5.02 -16.96
C LEU A 31 8.09 4.09 -15.79
N VAL A 32 7.66 4.38 -14.56
CA VAL A 32 8.29 3.76 -13.39
C VAL A 32 7.29 3.46 -12.29
N LYS A 33 6.50 2.39 -12.43
CA LYS A 33 5.72 1.85 -11.30
C LYS A 33 6.46 0.75 -10.53
N TYR A 34 7.28 -0.03 -11.20
CA TYR A 34 8.06 -1.12 -10.58
C TYR A 34 9.37 -0.65 -9.93
N TRP A 35 9.88 0.50 -10.28
CA TRP A 35 11.18 0.99 -9.90
C TRP A 35 11.27 1.43 -8.43
N LEU A 36 10.22 2.07 -7.92
CA LEU A 36 10.22 2.50 -6.52
C LEU A 36 10.32 1.32 -5.57
N THR A 37 9.63 0.23 -5.86
CA THR A 37 9.65 -0.95 -5.02
C THR A 37 10.99 -1.66 -5.08
N PHE A 38 11.48 -2.01 -6.28
CA PHE A 38 12.75 -2.75 -6.38
C PHE A 38 13.97 -1.87 -6.12
N TYR A 39 13.97 -0.62 -6.55
CA TYR A 39 15.09 0.28 -6.31
C TYR A 39 15.27 0.55 -4.81
N CYS A 40 14.25 1.00 -4.13
CA CYS A 40 14.31 1.24 -2.69
C CYS A 40 14.44 -0.06 -1.90
N GLY A 41 13.73 -1.11 -2.31
CA GLY A 41 13.79 -2.42 -1.67
C GLY A 41 15.18 -3.05 -1.75
N ASP A 42 15.87 -2.99 -2.89
CA ASP A 42 17.23 -3.51 -3.00
C ASP A 42 18.19 -2.75 -2.08
N VAL A 43 18.10 -1.43 -2.04
CA VAL A 43 18.93 -0.62 -1.14
C VAL A 43 18.67 -0.97 0.32
N GLN A 44 17.41 -1.07 0.72
CA GLN A 44 17.04 -1.34 2.11
C GLN A 44 17.29 -2.78 2.54
N CYS A 45 16.99 -3.76 1.66
CA CYS A 45 17.05 -5.17 2.00
C CYS A 45 18.41 -5.82 1.68
N LYS A 46 19.12 -5.32 0.65
CA LYS A 46 20.41 -5.87 0.23
C LYS A 46 21.60 -4.98 0.57
N GLY A 47 21.34 -3.72 0.91
CA GLY A 47 22.38 -2.73 1.17
C GLY A 47 23.20 -2.37 -0.06
N GLU A 48 22.58 -2.45 -1.25
CA GLU A 48 23.26 -2.14 -2.52
C GLU A 48 22.25 -1.58 -3.55
N TYR A 49 22.74 -0.74 -4.44
CA TYR A 49 21.92 -0.28 -5.54
C TYR A 49 21.67 -1.41 -6.54
N PRO A 50 20.45 -1.52 -7.12
CA PRO A 50 20.21 -2.51 -8.17
C PRO A 50 21.08 -2.22 -9.41
N THR A 51 21.43 -3.26 -10.13
CA THR A 51 22.34 -3.19 -11.30
C THR A 51 21.87 -2.21 -12.38
N TYR A 52 20.57 -1.96 -12.48
CA TYR A 52 19.98 -1.01 -13.43
C TYR A 52 19.95 0.44 -12.92
N ALA A 53 20.38 0.72 -11.69
CA ALA A 53 20.27 2.05 -11.08
C ALA A 53 20.92 3.15 -11.94
N HIS A 54 22.07 2.88 -12.56
CA HIS A 54 22.75 3.79 -13.47
C HIS A 54 21.85 4.25 -14.63
N ARG A 55 20.94 3.40 -15.13
CA ARG A 55 20.01 3.76 -16.20
C ARG A 55 19.00 4.81 -15.78
N LEU A 56 18.84 5.03 -14.47
CA LEU A 56 17.99 6.09 -13.92
C LEU A 56 18.72 7.43 -13.86
N TRP A 57 20.03 7.37 -13.66
CA TRP A 57 20.85 8.56 -13.42
C TRP A 57 21.44 9.10 -14.71
N ASP A 58 22.03 8.22 -15.53
CA ASP A 58 22.76 8.57 -16.75
C ASP A 58 21.95 9.42 -17.75
N PRO A 59 20.68 9.07 -18.10
CA PRO A 59 19.90 9.83 -19.07
C PRO A 59 19.57 11.27 -18.61
N HIS A 60 19.73 11.53 -17.32
CA HIS A 60 19.41 12.81 -16.70
C HIS A 60 20.64 13.57 -16.21
N HIS A 61 21.84 13.05 -16.52
CA HIS A 61 23.10 13.59 -16.07
C HIS A 61 23.14 13.84 -14.56
N VAL A 62 22.57 12.90 -13.79
CA VAL A 62 22.61 12.93 -12.33
C VAL A 62 23.91 12.27 -11.90
N GLU A 63 24.86 13.07 -11.44
CA GLU A 63 26.04 12.60 -10.76
C GLU A 63 25.72 12.42 -9.27
N LEU A 64 25.91 11.21 -8.76
CA LEU A 64 25.79 10.91 -7.34
C LEU A 64 27.18 10.86 -6.74
N ASP A 65 27.41 11.68 -5.73
CA ASP A 65 28.64 11.64 -4.93
C ASP A 65 28.52 10.51 -3.90
N ILE A 66 28.71 9.28 -4.36
CA ILE A 66 28.64 8.07 -3.52
C ILE A 66 30.06 7.71 -3.11
N THR A 67 30.34 7.80 -1.81
CA THR A 67 31.64 7.45 -1.25
C THR A 67 31.70 5.96 -0.88
N GLU A 68 32.92 5.43 -0.65
CA GLU A 68 33.09 4.07 -0.11
C GLU A 68 32.42 3.91 1.27
N GLN A 69 32.39 4.97 2.07
CA GLN A 69 31.71 4.95 3.36
C GLN A 69 30.19 4.83 3.20
N ASP A 70 29.59 5.53 2.22
CA ASP A 70 28.16 5.40 1.93
C ASP A 70 27.79 3.97 1.54
N LEU A 71 28.60 3.32 0.72
CA LEU A 71 28.37 1.92 0.33
C LEU A 71 28.49 0.97 1.51
N LYS A 72 29.43 1.22 2.40
CA LYS A 72 29.57 0.44 3.64
C LYS A 72 28.37 0.64 4.57
N ASP A 73 27.95 1.88 4.78
CA ASP A 73 26.80 2.22 5.62
C ASP A 73 25.52 1.59 5.07
N LEU A 74 25.33 1.58 3.74
CA LEU A 74 24.21 0.89 3.10
C LEU A 74 24.25 -0.62 3.40
N LYS A 75 25.43 -1.24 3.29
CA LYS A 75 25.59 -2.69 3.50
C LYS A 75 25.38 -3.11 4.95
N GLU A 76 25.77 -2.27 5.90
CA GLU A 76 25.62 -2.51 7.34
C GLU A 76 24.22 -2.12 7.85
N GLY A 77 23.50 -1.23 7.13
CA GLY A 77 22.19 -0.67 7.50
C GLY A 77 20.98 -1.39 6.88
N THR A 78 21.10 -2.66 6.52
CA THR A 78 19.98 -3.41 5.96
C THR A 78 18.88 -3.68 6.98
N VAL A 79 17.64 -3.86 6.48
CA VAL A 79 16.46 -4.15 7.32
C VAL A 79 16.34 -5.64 7.62
N ASP A 80 15.70 -5.97 8.75
CA ASP A 80 15.46 -7.36 9.18
C ASP A 80 14.11 -7.90 8.70
N MET A 81 13.23 -7.04 8.15
CA MET A 81 11.90 -7.40 7.71
C MET A 81 11.47 -6.50 6.55
N TYR A 82 10.74 -7.07 5.59
CA TYR A 82 10.16 -6.32 4.48
C TYR A 82 8.68 -6.04 4.74
N THR A 83 8.31 -4.75 4.78
CA THR A 83 6.92 -4.33 5.02
C THR A 83 6.40 -3.46 3.88
N PHE A 84 5.11 -3.60 3.56
CA PHE A 84 4.49 -2.85 2.48
C PHE A 84 2.98 -2.68 2.67
N SER A 85 2.43 -1.68 2.00
CA SER A 85 0.98 -1.46 1.86
C SER A 85 0.51 -2.01 0.51
N TYR A 86 -0.63 -2.71 0.49
CA TYR A 86 -1.24 -3.22 -0.73
C TYR A 86 -2.71 -2.84 -0.82
N TYR A 87 -3.10 -2.18 -1.89
CA TYR A 87 -4.50 -1.79 -2.13
C TYR A 87 -5.02 -2.22 -3.49
N GLN A 88 -4.19 -2.19 -4.50
CA GLN A 88 -4.58 -2.45 -5.88
C GLN A 88 -3.38 -2.74 -6.77
N SER A 89 -3.63 -3.39 -7.90
CA SER A 89 -2.72 -3.43 -9.04
C SER A 89 -3.12 -2.41 -10.12
N ASN A 90 -2.20 -2.08 -11.00
CA ASN A 90 -2.45 -1.18 -12.11
C ASN A 90 -1.83 -1.71 -13.40
N ILE A 91 -2.50 -1.52 -14.53
CA ILE A 91 -1.92 -1.74 -15.85
C ILE A 91 -1.15 -0.48 -16.27
N VAL A 92 0.07 -0.68 -16.74
CA VAL A 92 0.90 0.36 -17.36
C VAL A 92 1.00 0.09 -18.85
N THR A 93 0.71 1.09 -19.67
CA THR A 93 0.79 1.01 -21.13
C THR A 93 1.38 2.28 -21.70
N ILE A 94 1.95 2.18 -22.90
CA ILE A 94 2.38 3.34 -23.69
C ILE A 94 1.24 3.91 -24.54
N HIS A 95 0.10 3.23 -24.59
CA HIS A 95 -1.09 3.70 -25.29
C HIS A 95 -1.98 4.42 -24.29
N GLU A 96 -2.26 5.69 -24.54
CA GLU A 96 -3.25 6.45 -23.79
C GLU A 96 -4.64 6.14 -24.39
N ASP A 97 -5.54 5.67 -23.55
CA ASP A 97 -6.96 5.53 -23.86
C ASP A 97 -7.83 6.13 -22.74
N ASP A 98 -9.14 6.18 -22.97
CA ASP A 98 -10.10 6.81 -22.04
C ASP A 98 -10.37 5.96 -20.77
N ASN A 99 -9.75 4.77 -20.64
CA ASN A 99 -9.94 3.83 -19.53
C ASN A 99 -8.93 4.05 -18.37
N GLN A 100 -8.57 5.28 -18.09
CA GLN A 100 -7.64 5.58 -17.00
C GLN A 100 -8.30 5.44 -15.63
N VAL A 101 -7.55 4.86 -14.68
CA VAL A 101 -7.87 4.85 -13.25
C VAL A 101 -6.88 5.70 -12.48
N GLN A 102 -7.39 6.42 -11.48
CA GLN A 102 -6.56 7.18 -10.57
C GLN A 102 -6.21 6.31 -9.36
N GLY A 103 -4.93 6.26 -9.01
CA GLY A 103 -4.47 5.77 -7.70
C GLY A 103 -3.91 6.92 -6.88
N ASN A 104 -3.66 6.71 -5.60
CA ASN A 104 -3.07 7.76 -4.74
C ASN A 104 -1.71 8.27 -5.26
N PHE A 105 -0.92 7.39 -5.86
CA PHE A 105 0.46 7.70 -6.29
C PHE A 105 0.69 7.51 -7.78
N ALA A 106 -0.18 6.80 -8.49
CA ALA A 106 0.02 6.54 -9.90
C ALA A 106 -1.31 6.29 -10.62
N ALA A 107 -1.50 6.91 -11.76
CA ALA A 107 -2.55 6.55 -12.71
C ALA A 107 -2.19 5.27 -13.45
N GLY A 108 -3.17 4.54 -13.93
CA GLY A 108 -3.03 3.34 -14.76
C GLY A 108 -4.27 3.13 -15.61
N GLN A 109 -4.27 2.08 -16.40
CA GLN A 109 -5.46 1.68 -17.13
C GLN A 109 -6.24 0.61 -16.34
N LYS A 110 -7.54 0.56 -16.57
CA LYS A 110 -8.39 -0.50 -16.03
C LYS A 110 -7.98 -1.85 -16.60
N ASN A 111 -7.82 -2.82 -15.70
CA ASN A 111 -7.77 -4.22 -16.07
C ASN A 111 -9.21 -4.71 -16.30
N PRO A 112 -9.57 -5.17 -17.52
CA PRO A 112 -10.94 -5.60 -17.82
C PRO A 112 -11.38 -6.86 -17.06
N TYR A 113 -10.45 -7.54 -16.37
CA TYR A 113 -10.70 -8.77 -15.63
C TYR A 113 -10.88 -8.54 -14.12
N LEU A 114 -10.75 -7.29 -13.63
CA LEU A 114 -10.86 -6.95 -12.23
C LEU A 114 -12.10 -6.10 -11.94
N GLU A 115 -12.63 -6.25 -10.74
CA GLU A 115 -13.64 -5.38 -10.18
C GLU A 115 -13.02 -4.09 -9.63
N TYR A 116 -13.79 -3.00 -9.61
CA TYR A 116 -13.32 -1.69 -9.18
C TYR A 116 -14.27 -1.08 -8.16
N SER A 117 -13.71 -0.47 -7.13
CA SER A 117 -14.45 0.34 -6.18
C SER A 117 -14.98 1.63 -6.82
N GLU A 118 -15.87 2.35 -6.13
CA GLU A 118 -16.41 3.65 -6.54
C GLU A 118 -15.31 4.69 -6.79
N TRP A 119 -14.16 4.55 -6.15
CA TRP A 119 -12.98 5.40 -6.38
C TRP A 119 -12.01 4.86 -7.43
N GLY A 120 -12.42 3.88 -8.22
CA GLY A 120 -11.62 3.33 -9.31
C GLY A 120 -10.42 2.49 -8.86
N TRP A 121 -10.42 1.95 -7.65
CA TRP A 121 -9.38 1.03 -7.18
C TRP A 121 -9.76 -0.41 -7.48
N SER A 122 -8.82 -1.14 -8.08
CA SER A 122 -9.05 -2.55 -8.42
C SER A 122 -9.00 -3.44 -7.18
N THR A 123 -9.87 -4.45 -7.14
CA THR A 123 -9.78 -5.58 -6.21
C THR A 123 -8.96 -6.69 -6.86
N ASP A 124 -7.72 -6.87 -6.41
CA ASP A 124 -6.78 -7.83 -7.01
C ASP A 124 -6.05 -8.65 -5.93
N PRO A 125 -6.71 -9.65 -5.36
CA PRO A 125 -6.10 -10.53 -4.38
C PRO A 125 -4.99 -11.42 -4.98
N GLU A 126 -5.11 -11.83 -6.25
CA GLU A 126 -4.06 -12.59 -6.93
C GLU A 126 -2.79 -11.77 -7.13
N GLY A 127 -2.93 -10.47 -7.39
CA GLY A 127 -1.82 -9.53 -7.43
C GLY A 127 -1.09 -9.43 -6.09
N LEU A 128 -1.81 -9.50 -4.96
CA LEU A 128 -1.19 -9.56 -3.63
C LEU A 128 -0.38 -10.85 -3.44
N GLN A 129 -0.95 -12.01 -3.79
CA GLN A 129 -0.23 -13.29 -3.72
C GLN A 129 1.05 -13.24 -4.55
N TYR A 130 0.94 -12.82 -5.82
CA TYR A 130 2.07 -12.69 -6.73
C TYR A 130 3.15 -11.76 -6.17
N TYR A 131 2.75 -10.61 -5.62
CA TYR A 131 3.68 -9.66 -5.03
C TYR A 131 4.45 -10.24 -3.84
N LEU A 132 3.74 -10.93 -2.95
CA LEU A 132 4.33 -11.61 -1.78
C LEU A 132 5.38 -12.64 -2.22
N GLU A 133 5.05 -13.51 -3.18
CA GLU A 133 5.94 -14.54 -3.67
C GLU A 133 7.20 -13.96 -4.35
N VAL A 134 7.03 -12.98 -5.24
CA VAL A 134 8.14 -12.32 -5.94
C VAL A 134 9.07 -11.58 -4.99
N MET A 135 8.50 -10.87 -3.99
CA MET A 135 9.31 -10.11 -3.05
C MET A 135 10.03 -11.02 -2.06
N TYR A 136 9.38 -12.11 -1.65
CA TYR A 136 10.02 -13.11 -0.80
C TYR A 136 11.17 -13.81 -1.51
N ASP A 137 10.98 -14.25 -2.75
CA ASP A 137 12.04 -14.84 -3.58
C ASP A 137 13.21 -13.89 -3.79
N ARG A 138 12.95 -12.58 -3.83
CA ARG A 138 13.98 -11.58 -4.03
C ARG A 138 14.81 -11.28 -2.78
N TYR A 139 14.17 -11.23 -1.61
CA TYR A 139 14.81 -10.74 -0.38
C TYR A 139 15.00 -11.79 0.68
N HIS A 140 14.20 -12.85 0.72
CA HIS A 140 14.23 -13.91 1.73
C HIS A 140 14.16 -13.35 3.17
N LEU A 141 13.42 -12.27 3.36
CA LEU A 141 13.17 -11.64 4.66
C LEU A 141 11.73 -11.93 5.12
N PRO A 142 11.48 -12.02 6.42
CA PRO A 142 10.11 -12.02 6.93
C PRO A 142 9.33 -10.84 6.39
N MET A 143 8.06 -11.05 6.03
CA MET A 143 7.23 -10.03 5.39
C MET A 143 6.03 -9.66 6.25
N MET A 144 5.57 -8.40 6.12
CA MET A 144 4.33 -7.94 6.73
C MET A 144 3.56 -7.04 5.78
N VAL A 145 2.28 -7.30 5.61
CA VAL A 145 1.34 -6.36 4.98
C VAL A 145 0.88 -5.38 6.07
N VAL A 146 1.37 -4.14 6.01
CA VAL A 146 1.08 -3.13 7.03
C VAL A 146 -0.21 -2.35 6.76
N GLU A 147 -0.69 -2.35 5.53
CA GLU A 147 -1.95 -1.73 5.16
C GLU A 147 -2.61 -2.50 4.00
N ASN A 148 -3.90 -2.77 4.17
CA ASN A 148 -4.79 -3.25 3.12
C ASN A 148 -6.23 -2.90 3.52
N GLY A 149 -7.10 -2.57 2.59
CA GLY A 149 -8.47 -2.22 2.92
C GLY A 149 -9.25 -1.66 1.73
N LEU A 150 -10.56 -1.70 1.85
CA LEU A 150 -11.51 -1.19 0.86
C LEU A 150 -12.13 0.11 1.35
N GLY A 151 -11.94 1.18 0.59
CA GLY A 151 -12.73 2.41 0.75
C GLY A 151 -14.09 2.23 0.07
N ALA A 152 -15.17 2.37 0.83
CA ALA A 152 -16.55 2.21 0.34
C ALA A 152 -17.50 3.23 1.00
N VAL A 153 -18.62 3.48 0.35
CA VAL A 153 -19.74 4.27 0.93
C VAL A 153 -20.60 3.33 1.78
N ASP A 154 -20.48 3.47 3.09
CA ASP A 154 -21.30 2.72 4.03
C ASP A 154 -22.57 3.50 4.38
N GLN A 155 -23.68 2.80 4.55
CA GLN A 155 -24.97 3.38 4.89
C GLN A 155 -25.56 2.72 6.14
N ILE A 156 -26.25 3.51 6.95
CA ILE A 156 -27.04 2.99 8.05
C ILE A 156 -28.36 2.45 7.47
N SER A 157 -28.60 1.16 7.65
CA SER A 157 -29.80 0.48 7.19
C SER A 157 -31.01 0.80 8.08
N GLU A 158 -32.23 0.40 7.66
CA GLU A 158 -33.47 0.63 8.39
C GLU A 158 -33.47 0.01 9.80
N ASP A 159 -32.73 -1.07 10.03
CA ASP A 159 -32.52 -1.72 11.33
C ASP A 159 -31.49 -1.01 12.23
N GLY A 160 -30.93 0.11 11.77
CA GLY A 160 -29.93 0.89 12.49
C GLY A 160 -28.51 0.32 12.47
N LYS A 161 -28.24 -0.66 11.61
CA LYS A 161 -26.91 -1.28 11.46
C LYS A 161 -26.21 -0.88 10.17
N ILE A 162 -24.96 -1.21 10.08
CA ILE A 162 -24.18 -1.05 8.86
C ILE A 162 -23.80 -2.44 8.34
N HIS A 163 -24.45 -2.82 7.24
CA HIS A 163 -24.18 -4.07 6.54
C HIS A 163 -23.16 -3.82 5.44
N ASP A 164 -21.95 -4.32 5.62
CA ASP A 164 -20.82 -4.15 4.70
C ASP A 164 -20.25 -5.48 4.17
N PRO A 165 -21.08 -6.36 3.56
CA PRO A 165 -20.64 -7.65 3.03
C PRO A 165 -19.57 -7.51 1.96
N TYR A 166 -19.56 -6.42 1.20
CA TYR A 166 -18.52 -6.10 0.23
C TYR A 166 -17.13 -5.94 0.86
N ARG A 167 -17.04 -5.41 2.09
CA ARG A 167 -15.78 -5.30 2.84
C ARG A 167 -15.33 -6.67 3.34
N ILE A 168 -16.27 -7.47 3.83
CA ILE A 168 -16.00 -8.86 4.22
C ILE A 168 -15.46 -9.65 3.04
N ASP A 169 -16.12 -9.58 1.88
CA ASP A 169 -15.70 -10.28 0.66
C ASP A 169 -14.29 -9.84 0.19
N TYR A 170 -14.03 -8.53 0.19
CA TYR A 170 -12.71 -7.97 -0.14
C TYR A 170 -11.61 -8.54 0.77
N LEU A 171 -11.81 -8.47 2.08
CA LEU A 171 -10.83 -8.94 3.06
C LEU A 171 -10.66 -10.46 3.00
N ARG A 172 -11.76 -11.22 2.85
CA ARG A 172 -11.73 -12.67 2.69
C ARG A 172 -10.83 -13.08 1.52
N LYS A 173 -11.08 -12.52 0.35
CA LYS A 173 -10.28 -12.81 -0.87
C LYS A 173 -8.79 -12.51 -0.68
N HIS A 174 -8.46 -11.39 -0.03
CA HIS A 174 -7.06 -11.03 0.23
C HIS A 174 -6.40 -11.93 1.28
N ILE A 175 -7.13 -12.33 2.32
CA ILE A 175 -6.61 -13.28 3.32
C ILE A 175 -6.40 -14.66 2.70
N GLU A 176 -7.31 -15.14 1.85
CA GLU A 176 -7.13 -16.40 1.10
C GLU A 176 -5.89 -16.34 0.19
N ALA A 177 -5.65 -15.22 -0.47
CA ALA A 177 -4.46 -15.01 -1.29
C ALA A 177 -3.16 -15.05 -0.45
N MET A 178 -3.18 -14.44 0.73
CA MET A 178 -2.05 -14.50 1.68
C MET A 178 -1.82 -15.93 2.20
N LYS A 179 -2.88 -16.69 2.49
CA LYS A 179 -2.76 -18.11 2.88
C LYS A 179 -2.07 -18.92 1.79
N LYS A 180 -2.46 -18.75 0.53
CA LYS A 180 -1.80 -19.42 -0.61
C LYS A 180 -0.32 -19.04 -0.73
N ALA A 181 0.02 -17.78 -0.53
CA ALA A 181 1.43 -17.35 -0.54
C ALA A 181 2.22 -18.03 0.59
N ILE A 182 1.64 -18.15 1.80
CA ILE A 182 2.25 -18.89 2.93
C ILE A 182 2.42 -20.37 2.59
N GLU A 183 1.40 -21.00 2.00
CA GLU A 183 1.45 -22.40 1.53
C GLU A 183 2.56 -22.62 0.49
N ASN A 184 2.85 -21.60 -0.33
CA ASN A 184 3.93 -21.59 -1.32
C ASN A 184 5.31 -21.26 -0.69
N GLY A 185 5.39 -21.06 0.62
CA GLY A 185 6.66 -20.90 1.35
C GLY A 185 7.04 -19.47 1.74
N VAL A 186 6.15 -18.49 1.53
CA VAL A 186 6.40 -17.10 1.96
C VAL A 186 6.33 -17.00 3.48
N ASP A 187 7.36 -16.40 4.10
CA ASP A 187 7.36 -16.09 5.54
C ASP A 187 6.61 -14.78 5.80
N LEU A 188 5.28 -14.84 5.74
CA LEU A 188 4.39 -13.73 6.08
C LEU A 188 4.02 -13.78 7.56
N ILE A 189 4.61 -12.90 8.35
CA ILE A 189 4.50 -12.91 9.82
C ILE A 189 3.33 -12.10 10.37
N ALA A 190 2.81 -11.13 9.60
CA ALA A 190 1.70 -10.29 10.06
C ALA A 190 0.94 -9.64 8.90
N TYR A 191 -0.31 -9.29 9.20
CA TYR A 191 -1.22 -8.54 8.35
C TYR A 191 -2.01 -7.53 9.20
N THR A 192 -2.08 -6.29 8.74
CA THR A 192 -2.92 -5.26 9.34
C THR A 192 -3.78 -4.58 8.28
N THR A 193 -5.01 -4.26 8.66
CA THR A 193 -5.93 -3.53 7.81
C THR A 193 -5.76 -2.02 7.95
N TRP A 194 -6.07 -1.29 6.88
CA TRP A 194 -6.15 0.17 6.95
C TRP A 194 -7.46 0.62 7.60
N GLY A 195 -7.33 1.27 8.76
CA GLY A 195 -8.44 1.85 9.49
C GLY A 195 -9.22 0.84 10.34
N CYS A 196 -9.01 0.80 11.65
CA CYS A 196 -9.90 0.07 12.57
C CYS A 196 -11.23 0.83 12.76
N ILE A 197 -11.19 2.16 12.67
CA ILE A 197 -12.32 3.11 12.78
C ILE A 197 -12.34 3.93 11.50
N ASP A 198 -13.50 4.35 11.02
CA ASP A 198 -13.62 5.26 9.90
C ASP A 198 -12.81 6.53 10.14
N LEU A 199 -12.08 6.95 9.13
CA LEU A 199 -11.18 8.09 9.15
C LEU A 199 -11.31 8.88 7.85
N VAL A 200 -10.81 10.10 7.84
CA VAL A 200 -10.73 10.91 6.63
C VAL A 200 -9.71 10.29 5.68
N SER A 201 -10.13 10.00 4.46
CA SER A 201 -9.25 9.42 3.43
C SER A 201 -8.09 10.37 3.13
N ALA A 202 -6.87 9.88 3.28
CA ALA A 202 -5.66 10.65 3.02
C ALA A 202 -5.53 11.12 1.57
N GLY A 203 -6.00 10.29 0.62
CA GLY A 203 -5.89 10.60 -0.81
C GLY A 203 -6.96 11.54 -1.35
N THR A 204 -8.17 11.54 -0.75
CA THR A 204 -9.32 12.32 -1.27
C THR A 204 -9.83 13.40 -0.32
N GLY A 205 -9.42 13.38 0.96
CA GLY A 205 -9.93 14.28 1.97
C GLY A 205 -11.38 14.02 2.39
N GLN A 206 -11.95 12.86 2.02
CA GLN A 206 -13.35 12.51 2.23
C GLN A 206 -13.53 11.59 3.43
N MET A 207 -14.54 11.87 4.25
CA MET A 207 -15.00 10.98 5.31
C MET A 207 -15.95 9.90 4.77
N SER A 208 -16.66 10.18 3.68
CA SER A 208 -17.54 9.24 2.99
C SER A 208 -16.81 8.04 2.39
N LYS A 209 -15.51 8.14 2.10
CA LYS A 209 -14.65 7.02 1.71
C LYS A 209 -14.22 6.24 2.96
N ARG A 210 -15.08 5.35 3.40
CA ARG A 210 -14.96 4.65 4.69
C ARG A 210 -14.14 3.36 4.56
N TYR A 211 -13.20 3.16 5.47
CA TYR A 211 -12.32 1.99 5.50
C TYR A 211 -12.50 1.12 6.74
N GLY A 212 -13.00 1.71 7.82
CA GLY A 212 -13.00 1.10 9.15
C GLY A 212 -14.00 -0.04 9.32
N PHE A 213 -13.79 -0.81 10.37
CA PHE A 213 -14.77 -1.77 10.92
C PHE A 213 -15.79 -1.11 11.83
N ILE A 214 -15.51 0.10 12.28
CA ILE A 214 -16.37 0.91 13.11
C ILE A 214 -16.76 2.16 12.33
N TYR A 215 -18.05 2.30 12.07
CA TYR A 215 -18.62 3.49 11.45
C TYR A 215 -18.53 4.68 12.39
N VAL A 216 -18.19 5.84 11.84
CA VAL A 216 -18.24 7.13 12.55
C VAL A 216 -19.27 8.01 11.89
N ASP A 217 -20.26 8.45 12.65
CA ASP A 217 -21.31 9.35 12.17
C ASP A 217 -20.73 10.75 11.95
N ARG A 218 -20.17 10.94 10.77
CA ARG A 218 -19.61 12.20 10.27
C ARG A 218 -19.59 12.18 8.74
N ASP A 219 -19.97 13.30 8.14
CA ASP A 219 -19.95 13.48 6.69
C ASP A 219 -18.70 14.24 6.20
N ASP A 220 -18.63 14.51 4.91
CA ASP A 220 -17.51 15.23 4.26
C ASP A 220 -17.50 16.75 4.59
N HIS A 221 -18.59 17.30 5.12
CA HIS A 221 -18.71 18.70 5.58
C HIS A 221 -18.39 18.86 7.06
N GLY A 222 -18.17 17.76 7.75
CA GLY A 222 -17.87 17.76 9.17
C GLY A 222 -19.11 17.76 10.05
N GLU A 223 -20.29 17.47 9.50
CA GLU A 223 -21.54 17.31 10.23
C GLU A 223 -21.70 15.87 10.74
N GLY A 224 -22.43 15.68 11.83
CA GLY A 224 -22.71 14.40 12.45
C GLY A 224 -22.43 14.38 13.94
N SER A 225 -22.91 13.33 14.62
CA SER A 225 -22.83 13.17 16.08
C SER A 225 -21.50 12.62 16.58
N LEU A 226 -20.63 12.13 15.67
CA LEU A 226 -19.43 11.35 15.98
C LEU A 226 -19.71 10.02 16.71
N ALA A 227 -20.95 9.55 16.73
CA ALA A 227 -21.29 8.23 17.26
C ALA A 227 -20.53 7.12 16.51
N ARG A 228 -20.16 6.06 17.22
CA ARG A 228 -19.44 4.92 16.68
C ARG A 228 -20.33 3.69 16.71
N MET A 229 -20.42 3.03 15.56
CA MET A 229 -21.23 1.82 15.40
C MET A 229 -20.42 0.71 14.76
N PRO A 230 -20.30 -0.47 15.40
CA PRO A 230 -19.64 -1.62 14.76
C PRO A 230 -20.41 -2.01 13.49
N LYS A 231 -19.68 -2.31 12.41
CA LYS A 231 -20.20 -2.84 11.16
C LYS A 231 -20.26 -4.38 11.22
N ASP A 232 -20.89 -5.04 10.26
CA ASP A 232 -20.90 -6.50 10.20
C ASP A 232 -19.47 -7.04 10.08
N SER A 233 -18.63 -6.37 9.29
CA SER A 233 -17.21 -6.70 9.15
C SER A 233 -16.42 -6.67 10.48
N PHE A 234 -16.84 -5.90 11.47
CA PHE A 234 -16.22 -5.88 12.79
C PHE A 234 -16.33 -7.24 13.49
N TYR A 235 -17.52 -7.84 13.48
CA TYR A 235 -17.75 -9.13 14.10
C TYR A 235 -17.12 -10.26 13.32
N TRP A 236 -17.19 -10.20 12.00
CA TRP A 236 -16.52 -11.15 11.12
C TRP A 236 -14.99 -11.12 11.32
N TYR A 237 -14.37 -9.94 11.31
CA TYR A 237 -12.91 -9.84 11.45
C TYR A 237 -12.42 -10.21 12.86
N LYS A 238 -13.23 -9.97 13.91
CA LYS A 238 -12.97 -10.51 15.26
C LYS A 238 -12.84 -12.03 15.25
N LYS A 239 -13.70 -12.73 14.53
CA LYS A 239 -13.65 -14.20 14.36
C LYS A 239 -12.39 -14.60 13.56
N VAL A 240 -12.07 -13.90 12.49
CA VAL A 240 -10.86 -14.12 11.70
C VAL A 240 -9.61 -14.01 12.56
N ILE A 241 -9.49 -12.98 13.37
CA ILE A 241 -8.36 -12.80 14.29
C ILE A 241 -8.31 -13.96 15.31
N ALA A 242 -9.44 -14.33 15.91
CA ALA A 242 -9.49 -15.37 16.92
C ALA A 242 -9.10 -16.76 16.37
N SER A 243 -9.33 -17.01 15.08
CA SER A 243 -8.95 -18.24 14.38
C SER A 243 -7.59 -18.16 13.68
N ASN A 244 -6.86 -17.05 13.82
CA ASN A 244 -5.62 -16.78 13.07
C ASN A 244 -5.81 -16.94 11.54
N GLY A 245 -6.94 -16.44 11.01
CA GLY A 245 -7.26 -16.51 9.58
C GLY A 245 -7.81 -17.85 9.08
N GLU A 246 -8.05 -18.82 9.96
CA GLU A 246 -8.57 -20.14 9.54
C GLU A 246 -10.07 -20.12 9.28
N ASP A 247 -10.84 -19.40 10.09
CA ASP A 247 -12.29 -19.27 9.90
C ASP A 247 -12.63 -17.98 9.14
N LEU A 248 -12.82 -18.11 7.83
CA LEU A 248 -13.23 -17.06 6.90
C LEU A 248 -14.71 -17.16 6.50
N GLY A 249 -15.49 -18.04 7.10
CA GLY A 249 -16.94 -18.17 6.88
C GLY A 249 -17.72 -16.91 7.26
N ASP A 250 -19.03 -16.91 7.01
CA ASP A 250 -19.93 -15.80 7.38
C ASP A 250 -20.22 -15.75 8.88
#